data_da9e7b203a9bba593a78cd060dc7b847
#
_entry.id   da9e7b203a9bba593a78cd060dc7b847
#
_cell.length_a   1.000
_cell.length_b   1.000
_cell.length_c   1.000
_cell.angle_alpha   90.00
_cell.angle_beta   90.00
_cell.angle_gamma   90.00
#
_symmetry.space_group_name_H-M   'P 1'
#
loop_
_entity.id
_entity.type
_entity.pdbx_description
1 polymer ?
#
loop_
_entity_poly.entity_id
_entity_poly.type
_entity_poly.pdbx_seq_one_letter_code
_entity_poly.pdbx_strand_id
1 'polypeptide(L)'
;MTGISSPASPSRFLIVLLGGRYLALDAESIQGVLTLEEVGSLDDPMINGLVYRAINLAERLRVSNNQGTANSRIVLFSERGAHGSIRVTRVQGLLEIHPSQVLPLPSQFRGPERRWYQGMILFAKSIALVLNSSWVLDVQVASVETSGGQGGISRLVASPKISMNNSRVC
;
A
#
# COMPACT_ATOMS: atom_id res chain seq x y z
N MET A 1 17.36 39.30 2.22
CA MET A 1 16.22 38.57 1.68
C MET A 1 15.90 37.41 2.59
N THR A 2 14.91 37.58 3.41
CA THR A 2 14.40 36.48 4.23
C THR A 2 13.51 35.63 3.35
N GLY A 3 14.07 34.52 2.86
CA GLY A 3 13.27 33.47 2.23
C GLY A 3 12.31 32.91 3.27
N ILE A 4 11.04 33.21 3.10
CA ILE A 4 9.98 32.55 3.85
C ILE A 4 9.93 31.14 3.28
N SER A 5 10.67 30.22 3.93
CA SER A 5 10.44 28.81 3.70
C SER A 5 9.02 28.55 4.15
N SER A 6 8.12 28.30 3.20
CA SER A 6 6.79 27.76 3.51
C SER A 6 6.99 26.57 4.44
N PRO A 7 6.33 26.54 5.60
CA PRO A 7 6.42 25.35 6.43
C PRO A 7 5.95 24.17 5.63
N ALA A 8 6.78 23.13 5.57
CA ALA A 8 6.42 21.90 4.88
C ALA A 8 5.12 21.38 5.49
N SER A 9 4.13 21.11 4.64
CA SER A 9 2.87 20.55 5.10
C SER A 9 3.11 19.26 5.88
N PRO A 10 2.41 19.06 7.01
CA PRO A 10 2.58 17.85 7.78
C PRO A 10 2.18 16.61 6.95
N SER A 11 2.89 15.52 7.16
CA SER A 11 2.53 14.23 6.60
C SER A 11 1.57 13.52 7.53
N ARG A 12 0.53 12.91 6.98
CA ARG A 12 -0.48 12.18 7.74
C ARG A 12 -0.44 10.71 7.36
N PHE A 13 -0.48 9.86 8.37
CA PHE A 13 -0.45 8.41 8.19
C PHE A 13 -1.56 7.76 8.99
N LEU A 14 -2.20 6.76 8.40
CA LEU A 14 -3.05 5.83 9.12
C LEU A 14 -2.15 4.73 9.71
N ILE A 15 -2.14 4.62 11.02
CA ILE A 15 -1.38 3.58 11.71
C ILE A 15 -2.27 2.36 11.92
N VAL A 16 -1.81 1.23 11.43
CA VAL A 16 -2.51 -0.06 11.53
C VAL A 16 -1.61 -1.12 12.15
N LEU A 17 -2.23 -2.11 12.76
CA LEU A 17 -1.56 -3.29 13.27
C LEU A 17 -1.86 -4.48 12.36
N LEU A 18 -0.82 -5.18 11.93
CA LEU A 18 -0.92 -6.39 11.13
C LEU A 18 0.18 -7.38 11.54
N GLY A 19 -0.22 -8.55 11.98
CA GLY A 19 0.71 -9.59 12.38
C GLY A 19 1.69 -9.17 13.49
N GLY A 20 1.22 -8.34 14.42
CA GLY A 20 2.04 -7.81 15.51
C GLY A 20 2.97 -6.66 15.11
N ARG A 21 2.88 -6.17 13.88
CA ARG A 21 3.69 -5.05 13.38
C ARG A 21 2.83 -3.81 13.14
N TYR A 22 3.36 -2.65 13.51
CA TYR A 22 2.77 -1.39 13.13
C TYR A 22 3.20 -1.02 11.71
N LEU A 23 2.20 -0.68 10.89
CA LEU A 23 2.39 -0.17 9.54
C LEU A 23 1.79 1.24 9.46
N ALA A 24 2.45 2.11 8.74
CA ALA A 24 1.97 3.45 8.44
C ALA A 24 1.56 3.53 6.97
N LEU A 25 0.32 3.87 6.72
CA LEU A 25 -0.24 4.05 5.38
C LEU A 25 -0.41 5.53 5.12
N ASP A 26 0.01 6.02 3.96
CA ASP A 26 -0.19 7.40 3.58
C ASP A 26 -1.70 7.73 3.59
N ALA A 27 -2.11 8.68 4.42
CA ALA A 27 -3.51 9.04 4.56
C ALA A 27 -4.13 9.56 3.27
N GLU A 28 -3.35 10.14 2.36
CA GLU A 28 -3.84 10.62 1.06
C GLU A 28 -4.29 9.48 0.15
N SER A 29 -3.71 8.29 0.31
CA SER A 29 -4.12 7.11 -0.46
C SER A 29 -5.32 6.37 0.12
N ILE A 30 -5.73 6.68 1.36
CA ILE A 30 -6.83 6.00 2.05
C ILE A 30 -8.17 6.55 1.56
N GLN A 31 -9.06 5.65 1.14
CA GLN A 31 -10.41 5.96 0.69
C GLN A 31 -11.47 5.67 1.77
N GLY A 32 -11.17 4.78 2.68
CA GLY A 32 -12.08 4.44 3.76
C GLY A 32 -11.54 3.32 4.65
N VAL A 33 -12.15 3.22 5.82
CA VAL A 33 -11.92 2.14 6.78
C VAL A 33 -13.27 1.57 7.15
N LEU A 34 -13.47 0.30 6.88
CA LEU A 34 -14.75 -0.39 7.05
C LEU A 34 -14.62 -1.54 8.03
N THR A 35 -15.72 -1.86 8.68
CA THR A 35 -15.86 -3.13 9.42
C THR A 35 -16.03 -4.28 8.45
N LEU A 36 -15.83 -5.49 8.93
CA LEU A 36 -16.07 -6.69 8.11
C LEU A 36 -17.55 -6.83 7.70
N GLU A 37 -18.47 -6.35 8.53
CA GLU A 37 -19.91 -6.40 8.27
C GLU A 37 -20.30 -5.42 7.16
N GLU A 38 -19.71 -4.22 7.14
CA GLU A 38 -20.00 -3.20 6.14
C GLU A 38 -19.55 -3.60 4.74
N VAL A 39 -18.51 -4.42 4.64
CA VAL A 39 -17.98 -4.86 3.34
C VAL A 39 -18.84 -5.95 2.71
N GLY A 40 -19.50 -6.77 3.51
CA GLY A 40 -20.36 -7.86 3.06
C GLY A 40 -19.62 -9.03 2.40
N SER A 41 -18.67 -8.75 1.51
CA SER A 41 -17.78 -9.74 0.89
C SER A 41 -16.33 -9.31 1.05
N LEU A 42 -15.48 -10.25 1.41
CA LEU A 42 -14.03 -10.02 1.51
C LEU A 42 -13.31 -10.16 0.17
N ASP A 43 -13.99 -10.74 -0.82
CA ASP A 43 -13.44 -10.94 -2.14
C ASP A 43 -13.80 -9.74 -3.02
N ASP A 44 -12.80 -8.93 -3.34
CA ASP A 44 -12.91 -7.76 -4.21
C ASP A 44 -14.16 -6.90 -3.94
N PRO A 45 -14.24 -6.27 -2.74
CA PRO A 45 -15.43 -5.50 -2.38
C PRO A 45 -15.69 -4.34 -3.35
N MET A 46 -16.96 -4.16 -3.68
CA MET A 46 -17.42 -3.04 -4.50
C MET A 46 -18.03 -1.96 -3.60
N ILE A 47 -17.43 -0.78 -3.59
CA ILE A 47 -17.87 0.36 -2.81
C ILE A 47 -18.08 1.55 -3.73
N ASN A 48 -19.27 2.13 -3.69
CA ASN A 48 -19.64 3.27 -4.55
C ASN A 48 -19.36 3.05 -6.05
N GLY A 49 -19.57 1.82 -6.52
CA GLY A 49 -19.34 1.46 -7.93
C GLY A 49 -17.88 1.20 -8.30
N LEU A 50 -16.96 1.27 -7.35
CA LEU A 50 -15.55 0.94 -7.55
C LEU A 50 -15.23 -0.42 -6.94
N VAL A 51 -14.54 -1.25 -7.70
CA VAL A 51 -14.04 -2.54 -7.22
C VAL A 51 -12.67 -2.34 -6.59
N TYR A 52 -12.54 -2.75 -5.34
CA TYR A 52 -11.28 -2.75 -4.60
C TYR A 52 -10.72 -4.15 -4.57
N ARG A 53 -9.62 -4.38 -5.25
CA ARG A 53 -8.98 -5.70 -5.28
C ARG A 53 -8.55 -6.11 -3.88
N ALA A 54 -9.01 -7.27 -3.42
CA ALA A 54 -8.59 -7.82 -2.14
C ALA A 54 -7.12 -8.25 -2.19
N ILE A 55 -6.33 -7.74 -1.26
CA ILE A 55 -4.90 -8.00 -1.17
C ILE A 55 -4.59 -8.65 0.16
N ASN A 56 -4.02 -9.85 0.12
CA ASN A 56 -3.54 -10.53 1.32
C ASN A 56 -2.17 -9.95 1.72
N LEU A 57 -2.21 -8.81 2.39
CA LEU A 57 -0.98 -8.12 2.78
C LEU A 57 -0.16 -8.91 3.79
N ALA A 58 -0.81 -9.64 4.70
CA ALA A 58 -0.12 -10.47 5.69
C ALA A 58 0.76 -11.53 5.02
N GLU A 59 0.25 -12.18 3.99
CA GLU A 59 0.99 -13.16 3.20
C GLU A 59 2.15 -12.48 2.44
N ARG A 60 1.89 -11.35 1.81
CA ARG A 60 2.91 -10.62 1.06
C ARG A 60 4.05 -10.12 1.94
N LEU A 61 3.76 -9.70 3.16
CA LEU A 61 4.75 -9.26 4.15
C LEU A 61 5.33 -10.40 4.98
N ARG A 62 4.85 -11.62 4.78
CA ARG A 62 5.25 -12.82 5.54
C ARG A 62 5.09 -12.63 7.05
N VAL A 63 4.00 -12.03 7.45
CA VAL A 63 3.62 -11.86 8.85
C VAL A 63 2.46 -12.77 9.21
N SER A 64 2.33 -13.05 10.50
CA SER A 64 1.23 -13.90 11.00
C SER A 64 -0.12 -13.27 10.68
N ASN A 65 -1.01 -14.07 10.17
CA ASN A 65 -2.36 -13.65 9.85
C ASN A 65 -3.32 -14.08 10.98
N ASN A 66 -3.36 -13.30 12.04
CA ASN A 66 -4.33 -13.49 13.12
C ASN A 66 -5.69 -12.96 12.65
N GLN A 67 -6.34 -13.72 11.81
CA GLN A 67 -7.67 -13.39 11.30
C GLN A 67 -8.72 -13.67 12.36
N GLY A 68 -9.68 -12.77 12.50
CA GLY A 68 -10.92 -13.06 13.15
C GLY A 68 -11.15 -12.37 14.49
N THR A 69 -10.55 -11.23 14.73
CA THR A 69 -10.94 -10.41 15.89
C THR A 69 -12.03 -9.42 15.49
N ALA A 70 -12.92 -9.10 16.44
CA ALA A 70 -13.95 -8.06 16.26
C ALA A 70 -13.36 -6.68 15.90
N ASN A 71 -12.07 -6.49 16.16
CA ASN A 71 -11.35 -5.25 15.87
C ASN A 71 -10.75 -5.17 14.46
N SER A 72 -10.81 -6.26 13.70
CA SER A 72 -10.33 -6.28 12.32
C SER A 72 -11.08 -5.26 11.46
N ARG A 73 -10.36 -4.61 10.57
CA ARG A 73 -10.90 -3.61 9.65
C ARG A 73 -10.42 -3.88 8.24
N ILE A 74 -11.20 -3.43 7.29
CA ILE A 74 -10.81 -3.37 5.89
C ILE A 74 -10.43 -1.93 5.58
N VAL A 75 -9.23 -1.73 5.10
CA VAL A 75 -8.74 -0.42 4.65
C VAL A 75 -8.82 -0.40 3.13
N LEU A 76 -9.58 0.55 2.62
CA LEU A 76 -9.68 0.83 1.19
C LEU A 76 -8.65 1.88 0.82
N PHE A 77 -7.89 1.64 -0.20
CA PHE A 77 -6.90 2.61 -0.66
C PHE A 77 -6.76 2.59 -2.18
N SER A 78 -6.31 3.71 -2.70
CA SER A 78 -6.09 3.87 -4.12
C SER A 78 -4.86 4.73 -4.38
N GLU A 79 -4.18 4.41 -5.47
CA GLU A 79 -3.06 5.19 -5.97
C GLU A 79 -3.01 5.05 -7.49
N ARG A 80 -2.89 6.18 -8.16
CA ARG A 80 -2.76 6.24 -9.63
C ARG A 80 -3.81 5.43 -10.38
N GLY A 81 -5.06 5.47 -9.91
CA GLY A 81 -6.17 4.78 -10.54
C GLY A 81 -6.30 3.30 -10.21
N ALA A 82 -5.37 2.73 -9.45
CA ALA A 82 -5.50 1.39 -8.90
C ALA A 82 -6.19 1.42 -7.54
N HIS A 83 -7.09 0.48 -7.29
CA HIS A 83 -7.87 0.38 -6.07
C HIS A 83 -7.62 -0.97 -5.40
N GLY A 84 -7.36 -0.94 -4.10
CA GLY A 84 -7.14 -2.15 -3.32
C GLY A 84 -7.76 -2.10 -1.95
N SER A 85 -7.98 -3.26 -1.38
CA SER A 85 -8.44 -3.44 -0.01
C SER A 85 -7.51 -4.38 0.74
N ILE A 86 -7.17 -4.00 1.96
CA ILE A 86 -6.36 -4.82 2.85
C ILE A 86 -7.10 -5.04 4.16
N ARG A 87 -6.99 -6.23 4.69
CA ARG A 87 -7.49 -6.55 6.02
C ARG A 87 -6.37 -6.34 7.04
N VAL A 88 -6.65 -5.58 8.07
CA VAL A 88 -5.72 -5.32 9.17
C VAL A 88 -6.31 -5.82 10.49
N THR A 89 -5.45 -6.15 11.44
CA THR A 89 -5.88 -6.64 12.74
C THR A 89 -6.59 -5.55 13.53
N ARG A 90 -6.08 -4.33 13.44
CA ARG A 90 -6.62 -3.16 14.12
C ARG A 90 -6.12 -1.87 13.48
N VAL A 91 -6.96 -0.84 13.53
CA VAL A 91 -6.57 0.54 13.20
C VAL A 91 -6.29 1.26 14.50
N GLN A 92 -5.11 1.86 14.60
CA GLN A 92 -4.70 2.63 15.79
C GLN A 92 -5.15 4.08 15.72
N GLY A 93 -5.20 4.67 14.54
CA GLY A 93 -5.60 6.05 14.31
C GLY A 93 -4.76 6.76 13.27
N LEU A 94 -5.01 8.05 13.13
CA LEU A 94 -4.25 8.96 12.27
C LEU A 94 -3.12 9.61 13.06
N LEU A 95 -1.94 9.61 12.48
CA LEU A 95 -0.76 10.29 13.01
C LEU A 95 -0.36 11.40 12.04
N GLU A 96 -0.24 12.60 12.58
CA GLU A 96 0.28 13.75 11.84
C GLU A 96 1.68 14.07 12.35
N ILE A 97 2.64 14.09 11.45
CA ILE A 97 4.05 14.32 11.77
C ILE A 97 4.71 15.24 10.75
N HIS A 98 5.79 15.87 11.17
CA HIS A 98 6.63 16.61 10.25
C HIS A 98 7.35 15.62 9.29
N PRO A 99 7.48 15.94 7.99
CA PRO A 99 8.16 15.06 7.03
C PRO A 99 9.56 14.62 7.45
N SER A 100 10.29 15.44 8.18
CA SER A 100 11.62 15.11 8.73
C SER A 100 11.61 14.00 9.79
N GLN A 101 10.45 13.68 10.35
CA GLN A 101 10.27 12.60 11.33
C GLN A 101 10.09 11.22 10.68
N VAL A 102 9.92 11.19 9.37
CA VAL A 102 9.96 9.94 8.60
C VAL A 102 11.43 9.61 8.36
N LEU A 103 11.89 8.57 9.02
CA LEU A 103 13.28 8.14 8.97
C LEU A 103 13.53 7.20 7.80
N PRO A 104 14.72 7.21 7.19
CA PRO A 104 15.07 6.24 6.16
C PRO A 104 15.11 4.82 6.72
N LEU A 105 14.89 3.82 5.86
CA LEU A 105 15.04 2.43 6.26
C LEU A 105 16.50 2.15 6.65
N PRO A 106 16.71 1.41 7.76
CA PRO A 106 18.05 1.00 8.15
C PRO A 106 18.73 0.14 7.08
N SER A 107 20.07 0.13 7.09
CA SER A 107 20.86 -0.64 6.13
C SER A 107 20.66 -2.17 6.23
N GLN A 108 20.08 -2.65 7.32
CA GLN A 108 19.70 -4.04 7.49
C GLN A 108 18.60 -4.49 6.54
N PHE A 109 17.74 -3.57 6.10
CA PHE A 109 16.74 -3.84 5.06
C PHE A 109 17.44 -4.00 3.71
N ARG A 110 17.83 -5.21 3.42
CA ARG A 110 18.46 -5.60 2.15
C ARG A 110 17.50 -6.54 1.42
N GLY A 111 17.59 -6.57 0.11
CA GLY A 111 16.74 -7.44 -0.68
C GLY A 111 15.39 -6.84 -1.01
N PRO A 112 14.35 -7.67 -1.25
CA PRO A 112 13.05 -7.22 -1.75
C PRO A 112 12.30 -6.35 -0.74
N GLU A 113 12.55 -6.48 0.55
CA GLU A 113 11.86 -5.71 1.60
C GLU A 113 12.05 -4.20 1.45
N ARG A 114 13.12 -3.76 0.84
CA ARG A 114 13.33 -2.33 0.58
C ARG A 114 12.27 -1.72 -0.35
N ARG A 115 11.60 -2.53 -1.14
CA ARG A 115 10.52 -2.08 -2.02
C ARG A 115 9.18 -2.03 -1.30
N TRP A 116 9.04 -2.78 -0.21
CA TRP A 116 7.80 -2.84 0.55
C TRP A 116 7.57 -1.59 1.39
N TYR A 117 8.65 -0.97 1.84
CA TYR A 117 8.62 0.14 2.77
C TYR A 117 9.37 1.35 2.22
N GLN A 118 8.86 2.54 2.54
CA GLN A 118 9.45 3.81 2.16
C GLN A 118 10.27 4.45 3.28
N GLY A 119 10.10 4.00 4.49
CA GLY A 119 10.74 4.56 5.67
C GLY A 119 10.17 4.00 6.95
N MET A 120 10.44 4.66 8.04
CA MET A 120 9.93 4.28 9.36
C MET A 120 9.60 5.50 10.20
N ILE A 121 8.68 5.32 11.13
CA ILE A 121 8.18 6.35 12.04
C ILE A 121 8.23 5.80 13.46
N LEU A 122 8.63 6.63 14.42
CA LEU A 122 8.51 6.28 15.83
C LEU A 122 7.04 6.43 16.25
N PHE A 123 6.46 5.37 16.78
CA PHE A 123 5.08 5.34 17.23
C PHE A 123 4.95 4.51 18.50
N ALA A 124 4.33 5.06 19.55
CA ALA A 124 4.03 4.37 20.81
C ALA A 124 5.22 3.57 21.37
N LYS A 125 6.40 4.17 21.42
CA LYS A 125 7.67 3.53 21.83
C LYS A 125 8.10 2.35 20.97
N SER A 126 7.55 2.25 19.77
CA SER A 126 7.85 1.23 18.78
C SER A 126 8.14 1.89 17.42
N ILE A 127 8.27 1.09 16.41
CA ILE A 127 8.49 1.53 15.03
C ILE A 127 7.31 1.12 14.18
N ALA A 128 6.75 2.07 13.44
CA ALA A 128 5.83 1.79 12.35
C ALA A 128 6.58 1.88 11.02
N LEU A 129 6.47 0.87 10.19
CA LEU A 129 7.06 0.87 8.86
C LEU A 129 6.11 1.53 7.86
N VAL A 130 6.62 2.51 7.12
CA VAL A 130 5.84 3.21 6.10
C VAL A 130 5.70 2.32 4.88
N LEU A 131 4.47 1.87 4.62
CA LEU A 131 4.18 0.96 3.54
C LEU A 131 4.21 1.67 2.19
N ASN A 132 4.80 1.05 1.20
CA ASN A 132 4.79 1.54 -0.17
C ASN A 132 3.49 1.15 -0.87
N SER A 133 2.55 2.07 -0.97
CA SER A 133 1.23 1.83 -1.57
C SER A 133 1.32 1.40 -3.04
N SER A 134 2.24 1.96 -3.80
CA SER A 134 2.48 1.55 -5.19
C SER A 134 2.88 0.08 -5.30
N TRP A 135 3.73 -0.39 -4.41
CA TRP A 135 4.11 -1.79 -4.37
C TRP A 135 2.91 -2.69 -3.97
N VAL A 136 2.12 -2.26 -2.98
CA VAL A 136 0.95 -3.03 -2.54
C VAL A 136 -0.05 -3.20 -3.67
N LEU A 137 -0.29 -2.15 -4.44
CA LEU A 137 -1.25 -2.13 -5.54
C LEU A 137 -0.67 -2.68 -6.86
N ASP A 138 0.59 -3.10 -6.88
CA ASP A 138 1.31 -3.49 -8.10
C ASP A 138 1.24 -2.41 -9.20
N VAL A 139 1.22 -1.15 -8.80
CA VAL A 139 1.32 -0.05 -9.73
C VAL A 139 2.76 -0.02 -10.24
N GLN A 140 2.95 -0.43 -11.46
CA GLN A 140 4.22 -0.25 -12.14
C GLN A 140 4.39 1.25 -12.36
N VAL A 141 5.36 1.82 -11.69
CA VAL A 141 5.89 3.12 -12.10
C VAL A 141 6.49 2.88 -13.47
N ALA A 142 5.80 3.34 -14.51
CA ALA A 142 6.40 3.43 -15.82
C ALA A 142 7.66 4.26 -15.64
N SER A 143 8.81 3.61 -15.62
CA SER A 143 10.07 4.28 -15.78
C SER A 143 9.99 4.89 -17.17
N VAL A 144 9.80 6.19 -17.24
CA VAL A 144 10.06 6.91 -18.47
C VAL A 144 11.57 6.81 -18.62
N GLU A 145 12.03 5.71 -19.18
CA GLU A 145 13.35 5.70 -19.77
C GLU A 145 13.30 6.70 -20.91
N THR A 146 13.74 7.89 -20.62
CA THR A 146 14.14 8.82 -21.67
C THR A 146 15.40 8.22 -22.30
N SER A 147 15.23 7.14 -23.01
CA SER A 147 16.27 6.71 -23.92
C SER A 147 16.27 7.72 -25.05
N GLY A 148 17.15 8.68 -24.99
CA GLY A 148 17.50 9.54 -26.12
C GLY A 148 18.15 8.74 -27.24
N GLY A 149 17.55 7.63 -27.59
CA GLY A 149 18.00 6.73 -28.63
C GLY A 149 16.92 6.66 -29.69
N GLN A 150 17.38 6.88 -30.90
CA GLN A 150 16.63 6.77 -32.11
C GLN A 150 15.66 5.59 -32.13
N GLY A 151 14.37 5.90 -32.28
CA GLY A 151 13.47 5.18 -33.15
C GLY A 151 13.39 3.66 -33.02
N GLY A 152 13.62 3.12 -31.86
CA GLY A 152 13.13 1.81 -31.59
C GLY A 152 11.62 1.91 -31.37
N ILE A 153 10.84 1.39 -32.27
CA ILE A 153 9.43 1.21 -32.02
C ILE A 153 9.34 0.33 -30.78
N SER A 154 9.19 0.94 -29.64
CA SER A 154 8.80 0.22 -28.46
C SER A 154 7.38 -0.27 -28.72
N ARG A 155 7.28 -1.44 -29.26
CA ARG A 155 6.04 -2.19 -29.15
C ARG A 155 5.87 -2.47 -27.68
N LEU A 156 5.05 -1.67 -27.05
CA LEU A 156 4.33 -2.09 -25.88
C LEU A 156 3.42 -3.23 -26.33
N VAL A 157 4.00 -4.39 -26.46
CA VAL A 157 3.22 -5.60 -26.45
C VAL A 157 2.95 -5.88 -24.97
N ALA A 158 2.05 -5.14 -24.41
CA ALA A 158 1.30 -5.67 -23.30
C ALA A 158 0.43 -6.77 -23.89
N SER A 159 1.03 -7.89 -24.13
CA SER A 159 0.26 -9.11 -24.26
C SER A 159 -0.19 -9.45 -22.86
N PRO A 160 -1.47 -9.28 -22.54
CA PRO A 160 -1.98 -10.04 -21.42
C PRO A 160 -1.75 -11.49 -21.83
N LYS A 161 -0.88 -12.16 -21.15
CA LYS A 161 -0.91 -13.61 -21.17
C LYS A 161 -2.19 -13.99 -20.45
N ILE A 162 -3.26 -13.98 -21.19
CA ILE A 162 -4.43 -14.74 -20.83
C ILE A 162 -3.95 -16.17 -20.90
N SER A 163 -3.59 -16.69 -19.75
CA SER A 163 -3.49 -18.11 -19.58
C SER A 163 -4.92 -18.61 -19.76
N MET A 164 -5.25 -18.92 -20.98
CA MET A 164 -6.37 -19.77 -21.27
C MET A 164 -6.01 -21.12 -20.69
N ASN A 165 -6.30 -21.27 -19.42
CA ASN A 165 -6.35 -22.57 -18.82
C ASN A 165 -7.59 -23.24 -19.43
N ASN A 166 -7.37 -23.84 -20.56
CA ASN A 166 -8.36 -24.64 -21.21
C ASN A 166 -8.48 -25.94 -20.42
N SER A 167 -9.12 -25.86 -19.29
CA SER A 167 -9.60 -27.05 -18.59
C SER A 167 -10.65 -27.69 -19.50
N ARG A 168 -10.19 -28.49 -20.37
CA ARG A 168 -11.10 -29.44 -20.98
C ARG A 168 -11.54 -30.40 -19.91
N VAL A 169 -12.67 -30.11 -19.38
CA VAL A 169 -13.48 -31.14 -18.74
C VAL A 169 -14.11 -31.93 -19.85
N CYS A 170 -13.67 -33.18 -20.00
CA CYS A 170 -14.41 -34.16 -20.75
C CYS A 170 -15.67 -34.57 -19.98
#